data_13a6b23ef31eab4c52d42a347d70d9f3
#
_entry.id   13a6b23ef31eab4c52d42a347d70d9f3
#
_cell.length_a   1.000
_cell.length_b   1.000
_cell.length_c   1.000
_cell.angle_alpha   90.00
_cell.angle_beta   90.00
_cell.angle_gamma   90.00
#
_symmetry.space_group_name_H-M   'P 1'
#
loop_
_entity.id
_entity.type
_entity.pdbx_description
1 polymer ?
#
loop_
_entity_poly.entity_id
_entity_poly.type
_entity_poly.pdbx_seq_one_letter_code
_entity_poly.pdbx_strand_id
1 'polypeptide(L)'
;AFLILASPFVTLWVGSNRTLDQLTIFLLIADFYLVGQRICMNNVKVAGGVFWQDRYVAFLQAIVNLVVSVVMINKIGLPGVYVGTIVQGLISTIIKPIIVYKDLFKVSPFLYFKQGLGNLIVVVAAYIVSLFICNTWLMENTILNFVLRMLIVVIVPNLIFVGAYFRTKEFAYLKNTILRIVKRK
;
A
#
# COMPACT_ATOMS: atom_id res chain seq x y z
N ALA A 1 -2.47 7.81 5.46
CA ALA A 1 -1.62 8.88 5.99
C ALA A 1 -1.01 9.72 4.88
N PHE A 2 -0.14 9.17 4.03
CA PHE A 2 0.60 9.95 3.02
C PHE A 2 -0.27 10.76 2.06
N LEU A 3 -1.38 10.20 1.54
CA LEU A 3 -2.30 10.94 0.64
C LEU A 3 -2.88 12.22 1.26
N ILE A 4 -3.01 12.26 2.57
CA ILE A 4 -3.59 13.43 3.27
C ILE A 4 -2.50 14.40 3.71
N LEU A 5 -1.32 13.88 4.06
CA LEU A 5 -0.27 14.69 4.69
C LEU A 5 0.80 15.20 3.72
N ALA A 6 1.03 14.53 2.57
CA ALA A 6 2.15 14.85 1.68
C ALA A 6 2.10 16.29 1.16
N SER A 7 0.98 16.73 0.57
CA SER A 7 0.87 18.09 0.04
C SER A 7 0.94 19.17 1.13
N PRO A 8 0.20 19.08 2.26
CA PRO A 8 0.36 20.03 3.36
C PRO A 8 1.77 20.07 3.94
N PHE A 9 2.43 18.94 4.07
CA PHE A 9 3.81 18.88 4.56
C PHE A 9 4.79 19.63 3.66
N VAL A 10 4.77 19.33 2.35
CA VAL A 10 5.66 19.98 1.38
C VAL A 10 5.36 21.48 1.29
N THR A 11 4.09 21.86 1.33
CA THR A 11 3.68 23.27 1.31
C THR A 11 4.25 24.04 2.52
N LEU A 12 4.20 23.45 3.71
CA LEU A 12 4.71 24.07 4.93
C LEU A 12 6.24 24.11 4.98
N TRP A 13 6.91 23.10 4.41
CA TRP A 13 8.38 22.97 4.50
C TRP A 13 9.12 23.71 3.39
N VAL A 14 8.68 23.57 2.13
CA VAL A 14 9.44 24.02 0.94
C VAL A 14 8.66 25.08 0.14
N GLY A 15 7.37 25.27 0.45
CA GLY A 15 6.48 26.18 -0.26
C GLY A 15 5.58 25.49 -1.29
N SER A 16 4.50 26.18 -1.65
CA SER A 16 3.43 25.67 -2.50
C SER A 16 3.86 25.33 -3.94
N ASN A 17 4.92 25.98 -4.45
CA ASN A 17 5.37 25.81 -5.84
C ASN A 17 6.22 24.53 -6.08
N ARG A 18 6.46 23.74 -5.06
CA ARG A 18 7.29 22.52 -5.13
C ARG A 18 6.53 21.23 -4.79
N THR A 19 5.24 21.30 -4.76
CA THR A 19 4.39 20.11 -4.59
C THR A 19 4.31 19.34 -5.91
N LEU A 20 4.37 18.00 -5.81
CA LEU A 20 4.04 17.13 -6.94
C LEU A 20 2.55 17.28 -7.26
N ASP A 21 2.20 17.06 -8.52
CA ASP A 21 0.80 17.00 -8.92
C ASP A 21 0.07 15.85 -8.21
N GLN A 22 -1.22 16.00 -8.00
CA GLN A 22 -2.01 15.10 -7.18
C GLN A 22 -2.08 13.68 -7.77
N LEU A 23 -2.04 13.58 -9.10
CA LEU A 23 -2.00 12.28 -9.79
C LEU A 23 -0.69 11.53 -9.48
N THR A 24 0.45 12.21 -9.53
CA THR A 24 1.76 11.61 -9.20
C THR A 24 1.79 11.10 -7.76
N ILE A 25 1.30 11.90 -6.80
CA ILE A 25 1.22 11.48 -5.39
C ILE A 25 0.33 10.26 -5.23
N PHE A 26 -0.83 10.25 -5.89
CA PHE A 26 -1.74 9.11 -5.84
C PHE A 26 -1.10 7.83 -6.41
N LEU A 27 -0.47 7.91 -7.57
CA LEU A 27 0.18 6.77 -8.22
C LEU A 27 1.36 6.24 -7.38
N LEU A 28 2.17 7.12 -6.80
CA LEU A 28 3.27 6.75 -5.92
C LEU A 28 2.77 5.97 -4.69
N ILE A 29 1.68 6.41 -4.10
CA ILE A 29 1.11 5.74 -2.92
C ILE A 29 0.41 4.44 -3.28
N ALA A 30 -0.24 4.38 -4.46
CA ALA A 30 -0.79 3.14 -4.98
C ALA A 30 0.31 2.08 -5.21
N ASP A 31 1.47 2.48 -5.77
CA ASP A 31 2.62 1.59 -5.89
C ASP A 31 3.14 1.13 -4.52
N PHE A 32 3.29 2.05 -3.57
CA PHE A 32 3.70 1.72 -2.20
C PHE A 32 2.77 0.68 -1.55
N TYR A 33 1.47 0.81 -1.75
CA TYR A 33 0.50 -0.19 -1.27
C TYR A 33 0.71 -1.56 -1.94
N LEU A 34 0.87 -1.60 -3.26
CA LEU A 34 1.14 -2.84 -4.01
C LEU A 34 2.46 -3.49 -3.58
N VAL A 35 3.50 -2.70 -3.32
CA VAL A 35 4.78 -3.20 -2.79
C VAL A 35 4.57 -3.87 -1.43
N GLY A 36 3.84 -3.23 -0.52
CA GLY A 36 3.52 -3.79 0.79
C GLY A 36 2.83 -5.16 0.71
N GLN A 37 1.85 -5.31 -0.20
CA GLN A 37 1.17 -6.59 -0.44
C GLN A 37 2.13 -7.68 -0.95
N ARG A 38 3.10 -7.32 -1.77
CA ARG A 38 4.06 -8.27 -2.37
C ARG A 38 5.15 -8.76 -1.43
N ILE A 39 5.54 -7.96 -0.43
CA ILE A 39 6.64 -8.30 0.50
C ILE A 39 6.40 -9.66 1.17
N CYS A 40 5.20 -9.88 1.68
CA CYS A 40 4.86 -11.14 2.35
C CYS A 40 4.99 -12.33 1.40
N MET A 41 4.44 -12.23 0.18
CA MET A 41 4.54 -13.28 -0.84
C MET A 41 5.98 -13.52 -1.30
N ASN A 42 6.78 -12.47 -1.45
CA ASN A 42 8.19 -12.61 -1.79
C ASN A 42 8.97 -13.38 -0.70
N ASN A 43 8.72 -13.08 0.57
CA ASN A 43 9.38 -13.78 1.68
C ASN A 43 9.00 -15.28 1.72
N VAL A 44 7.72 -15.59 1.54
CA VAL A 44 7.24 -16.97 1.47
C VAL A 44 7.86 -17.71 0.27
N LYS A 45 7.92 -17.07 -0.89
CA LYS A 45 8.54 -17.61 -2.11
C LYS A 45 10.02 -17.94 -1.88
N VAL A 46 10.78 -17.00 -1.28
CA VAL A 46 12.21 -17.18 -0.98
C VAL A 46 12.41 -18.33 0.01
N ALA A 47 11.63 -18.35 1.08
CA ALA A 47 11.68 -19.42 2.08
C ALA A 47 11.32 -20.79 1.49
N GLY A 48 10.42 -20.83 0.51
CA GLY A 48 10.00 -22.06 -0.18
C GLY A 48 10.90 -22.49 -1.36
N GLY A 49 11.95 -21.72 -1.69
CA GLY A 49 12.88 -22.05 -2.78
C GLY A 49 12.29 -21.95 -4.20
N VAL A 50 11.18 -21.21 -4.37
CA VAL A 50 10.48 -21.07 -5.66
C VAL A 50 11.14 -19.94 -6.50
N PHE A 51 12.24 -20.27 -7.19
CA PHE A 51 13.01 -19.29 -7.97
C PHE A 51 12.87 -19.47 -9.48
N TRP A 52 12.71 -20.70 -9.95
CA TRP A 52 12.71 -21.01 -11.38
C TRP A 52 11.59 -20.31 -12.15
N GLN A 53 10.37 -20.37 -11.64
CA GLN A 53 9.20 -19.76 -12.25
C GLN A 53 9.24 -18.23 -12.16
N ASP A 54 9.81 -17.70 -11.07
CA ASP A 54 9.86 -16.26 -10.82
C ASP A 54 10.78 -15.50 -11.77
N ARG A 55 11.80 -16.12 -12.33
CA ARG A 55 12.72 -15.48 -13.29
C ARG A 55 12.00 -14.98 -14.54
N TYR A 56 11.04 -15.74 -15.06
CA TYR A 56 10.25 -15.34 -16.21
C TYR A 56 9.30 -14.19 -15.88
N VAL A 57 8.73 -14.21 -14.67
CA VAL A 57 7.88 -13.13 -14.17
C VAL A 57 8.70 -11.84 -14.02
N ALA A 58 9.91 -11.92 -13.48
CA ALA A 58 10.80 -10.77 -13.32
C ALA A 58 11.20 -10.16 -14.69
N PHE A 59 11.52 -11.01 -15.67
CA PHE A 59 11.83 -10.56 -17.03
C PHE A 59 10.64 -9.87 -17.71
N LEU A 60 9.45 -10.49 -17.62
CA LEU A 60 8.21 -9.90 -18.12
C LEU A 60 7.93 -8.54 -17.48
N GLN A 61 8.09 -8.44 -16.17
CA GLN A 61 7.90 -7.19 -15.44
C GLN A 61 8.85 -6.08 -15.91
N ALA A 62 10.12 -6.41 -16.15
CA ALA A 62 11.10 -5.43 -16.63
C ALA A 62 10.72 -4.87 -18.01
N ILE A 63 10.31 -5.75 -18.95
CA ILE A 63 9.87 -5.34 -20.28
C ILE A 63 8.61 -4.48 -20.21
N VAL A 64 7.60 -4.94 -19.47
CA VAL A 64 6.33 -4.21 -19.35
C VAL A 64 6.54 -2.85 -18.67
N ASN A 65 7.35 -2.78 -17.62
CA ASN A 65 7.68 -1.50 -16.98
C ASN A 65 8.31 -0.53 -18.00
N LEU A 66 9.35 -0.98 -18.71
CA LEU A 66 10.05 -0.13 -19.68
C LEU A 66 9.10 0.37 -20.78
N VAL A 67 8.37 -0.53 -21.41
CA VAL A 67 7.48 -0.19 -22.53
C VAL A 67 6.35 0.76 -22.08
N VAL A 68 5.68 0.42 -20.98
CA VAL A 68 4.56 1.24 -20.49
C VAL A 68 5.06 2.59 -19.99
N SER A 69 6.19 2.65 -19.27
CA SER A 69 6.77 3.91 -18.80
C SER A 69 7.14 4.83 -19.95
N VAL A 70 7.83 4.31 -21.01
CA VAL A 70 8.22 5.12 -22.16
C VAL A 70 6.99 5.64 -22.92
N VAL A 71 5.97 4.81 -23.13
CA VAL A 71 4.74 5.23 -23.79
C VAL A 71 3.99 6.28 -22.97
N MET A 72 3.90 6.08 -21.66
CA MET A 72 3.12 6.95 -20.78
C MET A 72 3.83 8.26 -20.45
N ILE A 73 5.16 8.29 -20.34
CA ILE A 73 5.88 9.54 -20.09
C ILE A 73 5.69 10.53 -21.28
N ASN A 74 5.61 10.02 -22.51
CA ASN A 74 5.34 10.86 -23.67
C ASN A 74 3.91 11.41 -23.70
N LYS A 75 2.95 10.79 -22.98
CA LYS A 75 1.54 11.23 -22.96
C LYS A 75 1.21 12.13 -21.78
N ILE A 76 1.68 11.78 -20.59
CA ILE A 76 1.27 12.42 -19.32
C ILE A 76 2.47 12.90 -18.48
N GLY A 77 3.69 12.85 -19.01
CA GLY A 77 4.88 13.30 -18.31
C GLY A 77 5.28 12.40 -17.14
N LEU A 78 5.78 12.99 -16.04
CA LEU A 78 6.28 12.28 -14.86
C LEU A 78 5.33 11.21 -14.28
N PRO A 79 4.01 11.42 -14.16
CA PRO A 79 3.07 10.39 -13.73
C PRO A 79 3.16 9.09 -14.56
N GLY A 80 3.52 9.19 -15.84
CA GLY A 80 3.63 8.06 -16.75
C GLY A 80 4.64 7.00 -16.32
N VAL A 81 5.73 7.40 -15.66
CA VAL A 81 6.73 6.47 -15.11
C VAL A 81 6.09 5.61 -14.02
N TYR A 82 5.30 6.22 -13.13
CA TYR A 82 4.60 5.49 -12.06
C TYR A 82 3.51 4.56 -12.60
N VAL A 83 2.85 4.92 -13.71
CA VAL A 83 1.90 4.01 -14.37
C VAL A 83 2.61 2.72 -14.80
N GLY A 84 3.79 2.80 -15.41
CA GLY A 84 4.60 1.62 -15.77
C GLY A 84 4.95 0.76 -14.54
N THR A 85 5.35 1.41 -13.44
CA THR A 85 5.66 0.75 -12.17
C THR A 85 4.43 0.05 -11.57
N ILE A 86 3.25 0.66 -11.63
CA ILE A 86 2.01 0.06 -11.15
C ILE A 86 1.61 -1.14 -12.00
N VAL A 87 1.67 -1.02 -13.33
CA VAL A 87 1.29 -2.11 -14.24
C VAL A 87 2.19 -3.34 -14.02
N GLN A 88 3.52 -3.15 -13.96
CA GLN A 88 4.42 -4.26 -13.64
C GLN A 88 4.18 -4.81 -12.22
N GLY A 89 3.83 -3.93 -11.29
CA GLY A 89 3.47 -4.27 -9.93
C GLY A 89 2.23 -5.15 -9.83
N LEU A 90 1.19 -4.86 -10.60
CA LEU A 90 -0.02 -5.66 -10.70
C LEU A 90 0.26 -7.07 -11.25
N ILE A 91 1.12 -7.18 -12.28
CA ILE A 91 1.56 -8.48 -12.80
C ILE A 91 2.15 -9.33 -11.67
N SER A 92 3.05 -8.76 -10.88
CA SER A 92 3.65 -9.44 -9.73
C SER A 92 2.63 -9.81 -8.65
N THR A 93 1.72 -8.90 -8.34
CA THR A 93 0.70 -9.09 -7.30
C THR A 93 -0.30 -10.20 -7.67
N ILE A 94 -0.49 -10.45 -8.97
CA ILE A 94 -1.37 -11.53 -9.45
C ILE A 94 -0.60 -12.84 -9.62
N ILE A 95 0.53 -12.83 -10.32
CA ILE A 95 1.20 -14.08 -10.74
C ILE A 95 1.93 -14.74 -9.56
N LYS A 96 2.64 -13.97 -8.72
CA LYS A 96 3.42 -14.56 -7.63
C LYS A 96 2.59 -15.34 -6.59
N PRO A 97 1.45 -14.85 -6.10
CA PRO A 97 0.59 -15.65 -5.25
C PRO A 97 0.07 -16.91 -5.93
N ILE A 98 -0.26 -16.85 -7.23
CA ILE A 98 -0.70 -18.03 -7.97
C ILE A 98 0.39 -19.12 -7.97
N ILE A 99 1.64 -18.74 -8.25
CA ILE A 99 2.77 -19.66 -8.22
C ILE A 99 2.96 -20.24 -6.82
N VAL A 100 3.04 -19.39 -5.79
CA VAL A 100 3.28 -19.83 -4.41
C VAL A 100 2.16 -20.77 -3.92
N TYR A 101 0.90 -20.40 -4.17
CA TYR A 101 -0.22 -21.22 -3.70
C TYR A 101 -0.34 -22.55 -4.43
N LYS A 102 -0.02 -22.60 -5.74
CA LYS A 102 -0.04 -23.84 -6.51
C LYS A 102 1.16 -24.74 -6.22
N ASP A 103 2.37 -24.18 -6.24
CA ASP A 103 3.60 -24.97 -6.20
C ASP A 103 4.01 -25.34 -4.76
N LEU A 104 3.85 -24.40 -3.81
CA LEU A 104 4.28 -24.60 -2.42
C LEU A 104 3.16 -25.13 -1.53
N PHE A 105 2.00 -24.46 -1.54
CA PHE A 105 0.90 -24.83 -0.64
C PHE A 105 -0.07 -25.85 -1.24
N LYS A 106 -0.06 -26.05 -2.56
CA LYS A 106 -0.96 -26.96 -3.31
C LYS A 106 -2.45 -26.70 -3.05
N VAL A 107 -2.80 -25.43 -2.85
CA VAL A 107 -4.19 -24.98 -2.62
C VAL A 107 -4.55 -23.85 -3.58
N SER A 108 -5.86 -23.56 -3.66
CA SER A 108 -6.36 -22.47 -4.53
C SER A 108 -5.91 -21.10 -4.04
N PRO A 109 -5.38 -20.22 -4.91
CA PRO A 109 -5.02 -18.85 -4.58
C PRO A 109 -6.22 -17.93 -4.33
N PHE A 110 -7.44 -18.40 -4.59
CA PHE A 110 -8.66 -17.60 -4.48
C PHE A 110 -8.85 -16.96 -3.10
N LEU A 111 -8.54 -17.71 -2.04
CA LEU A 111 -8.64 -17.21 -0.66
C LEU A 111 -7.73 -15.99 -0.42
N TYR A 112 -6.51 -16.01 -0.98
CA TYR A 112 -5.58 -14.88 -0.90
C TYR A 112 -6.17 -13.62 -1.55
N PHE A 113 -6.71 -13.75 -2.77
CA PHE A 113 -7.30 -12.61 -3.47
C PHE A 113 -8.56 -12.08 -2.78
N LYS A 114 -9.40 -12.96 -2.25
CA LYS A 114 -10.57 -12.58 -1.46
C LYS A 114 -10.19 -11.78 -0.21
N GLN A 115 -9.18 -12.25 0.53
CA GLN A 115 -8.68 -11.53 1.71
C GLN A 115 -8.02 -10.20 1.32
N GLY A 116 -7.22 -10.18 0.24
CA GLY A 116 -6.61 -8.97 -0.29
C GLY A 116 -7.63 -7.90 -0.67
N LEU A 117 -8.73 -8.29 -1.32
CA LEU A 117 -9.83 -7.39 -1.65
C LEU A 117 -10.54 -6.86 -0.39
N GLY A 118 -10.78 -7.71 0.60
CA GLY A 118 -11.34 -7.30 1.89
C GLY A 118 -10.47 -6.26 2.58
N ASN A 119 -9.15 -6.48 2.62
CA ASN A 119 -8.18 -5.55 3.19
C ASN A 119 -8.18 -4.21 2.43
N LEU A 120 -8.25 -4.24 1.09
CA LEU A 120 -8.32 -3.03 0.27
C LEU A 120 -9.55 -2.19 0.61
N ILE A 121 -10.71 -2.83 0.77
CA ILE A 121 -11.95 -2.14 1.14
C ILE A 121 -11.79 -1.42 2.50
N VAL A 122 -11.21 -2.08 3.49
CA VAL A 122 -10.97 -1.48 4.82
C VAL A 122 -10.00 -0.30 4.72
N VAL A 123 -8.92 -0.41 3.92
CA VAL A 123 -7.95 0.68 3.69
C VAL A 123 -8.61 1.88 3.01
N VAL A 124 -9.43 1.63 1.98
CA VAL A 124 -10.15 2.69 1.26
C VAL A 124 -11.18 3.37 2.18
N ALA A 125 -11.93 2.60 2.96
CA ALA A 125 -12.88 3.15 3.94
C ALA A 125 -12.16 4.02 4.98
N ALA A 126 -11.04 3.54 5.54
CA ALA A 126 -10.23 4.29 6.48
C ALA A 126 -9.69 5.60 5.89
N TYR A 127 -9.28 5.57 4.60
CA TYR A 127 -8.84 6.77 3.89
C TYR A 127 -9.96 7.77 3.72
N ILE A 128 -11.15 7.33 3.23
CA ILE A 128 -12.30 8.22 3.00
C ILE A 128 -12.75 8.88 4.31
N VAL A 129 -12.86 8.11 5.39
CA VAL A 129 -13.26 8.63 6.70
C VAL A 129 -12.25 9.67 7.20
N SER A 130 -10.94 9.36 7.13
CA SER A 130 -9.90 10.29 7.55
C SER A 130 -9.87 11.56 6.69
N LEU A 131 -10.06 11.43 5.38
CA LEU A 131 -10.12 12.55 4.45
C LEU A 131 -11.33 13.44 4.76
N PHE A 132 -12.50 12.85 4.99
CA PHE A 132 -13.72 13.59 5.33
C PHE A 132 -13.53 14.41 6.61
N ILE A 133 -12.99 13.80 7.68
CA ILE A 133 -12.73 14.49 8.95
C ILE A 133 -11.72 15.64 8.73
N CYS A 134 -10.62 15.40 8.03
CA CYS A 134 -9.60 16.41 7.78
C CYS A 134 -10.13 17.59 6.95
N ASN A 135 -10.94 17.34 5.93
CA ASN A 135 -11.48 18.40 5.07
C ASN A 135 -12.61 19.18 5.72
N THR A 136 -13.36 18.58 6.66
CA THR A 136 -14.47 19.27 7.33
C THR A 136 -13.97 20.18 8.45
N TRP A 137 -12.92 19.78 9.17
CA TRP A 137 -12.52 20.43 10.43
C TRP A 137 -11.20 21.20 10.32
N LEU A 138 -10.36 20.95 9.31
CA LEU A 138 -8.99 21.44 9.24
C LEU A 138 -8.68 22.00 7.83
N MET A 139 -9.38 23.04 7.41
CA MET A 139 -9.22 23.62 6.05
C MET A 139 -7.93 24.42 5.86
N GLU A 140 -7.40 25.05 6.90
CA GLU A 140 -6.23 25.93 6.78
C GLU A 140 -4.90 25.16 6.85
N ASN A 141 -3.91 25.64 6.09
CA ASN A 141 -2.55 25.11 6.11
C ASN A 141 -1.69 25.75 7.21
N THR A 142 -2.14 25.66 8.45
CA THR A 142 -1.40 26.12 9.63
C THR A 142 -0.63 24.94 10.25
N ILE A 143 0.49 25.23 10.92
CA ILE A 143 1.29 24.20 11.63
C ILE A 143 0.42 23.42 12.63
N LEU A 144 -0.46 24.12 13.36
CA LEU A 144 -1.39 23.50 14.31
C LEU A 144 -2.33 22.52 13.60
N ASN A 145 -2.94 22.93 12.49
CA ASN A 145 -3.83 22.08 11.70
C ASN A 145 -3.08 20.88 11.08
N PHE A 146 -1.82 21.04 10.71
CA PHE A 146 -0.99 19.96 10.25
C PHE A 146 -0.75 18.90 11.34
N VAL A 147 -0.45 19.34 12.58
CA VAL A 147 -0.28 18.42 13.74
C VAL A 147 -1.59 17.69 14.04
N LEU A 148 -2.73 18.41 14.00
CA LEU A 148 -4.05 17.79 14.20
C LEU A 148 -4.38 16.78 13.10
N ARG A 149 -4.08 17.10 11.82
CA ARG A 149 -4.20 16.14 10.71
C ARG A 149 -3.34 14.88 10.93
N MET A 150 -2.10 15.04 11.43
CA MET A 150 -1.24 13.90 11.77
C MET A 150 -1.89 13.00 12.82
N LEU A 151 -2.44 13.58 13.89
CA LEU A 151 -3.13 12.82 14.94
C LEU A 151 -4.35 12.06 14.40
N ILE A 152 -5.20 12.73 13.61
CA ILE A 152 -6.38 12.11 12.99
C ILE A 152 -5.97 10.94 12.10
N VAL A 153 -4.98 11.14 11.24
CA VAL A 153 -4.53 10.13 10.27
C VAL A 153 -3.81 8.94 10.94
N VAL A 154 -3.30 9.12 12.16
CA VAL A 154 -2.78 8.01 12.97
C VAL A 154 -3.91 7.32 13.74
N ILE A 155 -4.78 8.06 14.40
CA ILE A 155 -5.78 7.47 15.31
C ILE A 155 -6.93 6.81 14.52
N VAL A 156 -7.53 7.52 13.57
CA VAL A 156 -8.76 7.06 12.89
C VAL A 156 -8.55 5.77 12.10
N PRO A 157 -7.53 5.62 11.24
CA PRO A 157 -7.31 4.35 10.54
C PRO A 157 -7.00 3.20 11.51
N ASN A 158 -6.24 3.44 12.57
CA ASN A 158 -5.93 2.38 13.55
C ASN A 158 -7.19 1.92 14.30
N LEU A 159 -8.09 2.83 14.65
CA LEU A 159 -9.38 2.45 15.26
C LEU A 159 -10.24 1.64 14.28
N ILE A 160 -10.29 2.02 13.01
CA ILE A 160 -11.02 1.27 11.96
C ILE A 160 -10.41 -0.12 11.79
N PHE A 161 -9.07 -0.24 11.72
CA PHE A 161 -8.40 -1.54 11.62
C PHE A 161 -8.66 -2.41 12.85
N VAL A 162 -8.54 -1.87 14.06
CA VAL A 162 -8.88 -2.62 15.27
C VAL A 162 -10.34 -3.08 15.24
N GLY A 163 -11.28 -2.21 14.86
CA GLY A 163 -12.70 -2.56 14.74
C GLY A 163 -12.98 -3.65 13.71
N ALA A 164 -12.29 -3.59 12.54
CA ALA A 164 -12.47 -4.55 11.47
C ALA A 164 -11.88 -5.94 11.79
N TYR A 165 -10.73 -5.97 12.48
CA TYR A 165 -9.95 -7.21 12.66
C TYR A 165 -9.96 -7.75 14.10
N PHE A 166 -10.54 -7.05 15.05
CA PHE A 166 -10.55 -7.39 16.47
C PHE A 166 -11.03 -8.82 16.79
N ARG A 167 -11.94 -9.40 15.95
CA ARG A 167 -12.47 -10.77 16.10
C ARG A 167 -11.70 -11.83 15.31
N THR A 168 -10.63 -11.43 14.59
CA THR A 168 -9.86 -12.38 13.77
C THR A 168 -8.83 -13.15 14.61
N LYS A 169 -8.45 -14.34 14.13
CA LYS A 169 -7.41 -15.16 14.77
C LYS A 169 -6.04 -14.47 14.74
N GLU A 170 -5.78 -13.73 13.69
CA GLU A 170 -4.56 -12.96 13.48
C GLU A 170 -4.40 -11.86 14.53
N PHE A 171 -5.48 -11.14 14.83
CA PHE A 171 -5.48 -10.12 15.88
C PHE A 171 -5.26 -10.73 17.27
N ALA A 172 -5.90 -11.86 17.57
CA ALA A 172 -5.69 -12.59 18.83
C ALA A 172 -4.23 -13.04 18.97
N TYR A 173 -3.61 -13.53 17.89
CA TYR A 173 -2.20 -13.90 17.87
C TYR A 173 -1.28 -12.69 18.13
N LEU A 174 -1.50 -11.57 17.44
CA LEU A 174 -0.75 -10.33 17.65
C LEU A 174 -0.86 -9.84 19.09
N LYS A 175 -2.07 -9.76 19.64
CA LYS A 175 -2.32 -9.37 21.03
C LYS A 175 -1.53 -10.25 22.01
N ASN A 176 -1.60 -11.57 21.86
CA ASN A 176 -0.90 -12.50 22.73
C ASN A 176 0.63 -12.39 22.60
N THR A 177 1.13 -12.13 21.40
CA THR A 177 2.56 -11.92 21.16
C THR A 177 3.05 -10.65 21.84
N ILE A 178 2.34 -9.54 21.70
CA ILE A 178 2.68 -8.27 22.35
C ILE A 178 2.64 -8.43 23.88
N LEU A 179 1.60 -9.04 24.42
CA LEU A 179 1.49 -9.29 25.87
C LEU A 179 2.64 -10.17 26.41
N ARG A 180 3.09 -11.15 25.61
CA ARG A 180 4.23 -12.00 25.98
C ARG A 180 5.55 -11.23 26.01
N ILE A 181 5.75 -10.31 25.05
CA ILE A 181 6.94 -9.44 25.00
C ILE A 181 6.96 -8.48 26.19
N VAL A 182 5.82 -7.84 26.49
CA VAL A 182 5.70 -6.89 27.60
C VAL A 182 5.87 -7.57 28.97
N LYS A 183 5.35 -8.80 29.13
CA LYS A 183 5.51 -9.58 30.38
C LYS A 183 6.92 -10.16 30.58
N ARG A 184 7.74 -10.15 29.56
CA ARG A 184 9.13 -10.66 29.62
C ARG A 184 10.15 -9.61 30.11
N LYS A 185 9.70 -8.37 30.33
CA LYS A 185 10.42 -7.32 31.03
C LYS A 185 9.98 -7.25 32.49
#